data_decf03dbc79bbbd5c1e8fc074dcc7d3b
#
_entry.id   decf03dbc79bbbd5c1e8fc074dcc7d3b
#
_cell.length_a   1.000
_cell.length_b   1.000
_cell.length_c   1.000
_cell.angle_alpha   90.00
_cell.angle_beta   90.00
_cell.angle_gamma   90.00
#
_symmetry.space_group_name_H-M   'P 1'
#
loop_
_entity.id
_entity.type
_entity.pdbx_description
1 polymer ?
#
loop_
_entity_poly.entity_id
_entity_poly.type
_entity_poly.pdbx_seq_one_letter_code
_entity_poly.pdbx_strand_id
1 'polypeptide(L)'
;MSKRQAIISPSLLSANFLRLEDDVRLINESEADWLHIDVMDGVFVPNISFGFPILEAIRPLIKKPLDVHLMIVEPMKFVRELAALQVDTMNVHYEVSPHLHRSIGAIKDAGMKAAVTLNPHTPVELLTDVL
;
A
#
# COMPACT_ATOMS: atom_id res chain seq x y z
N MET A 1 -8.50 16.63 -25.15
CA MET A 1 -8.52 16.05 -23.80
C MET A 1 -7.56 14.87 -23.78
N SER A 2 -6.46 14.98 -23.06
CA SER A 2 -5.54 13.85 -22.87
C SER A 2 -6.31 12.75 -22.15
N LYS A 3 -6.44 11.55 -22.75
CA LYS A 3 -6.97 10.37 -22.06
C LYS A 3 -5.98 10.07 -20.91
N ARG A 4 -6.43 10.21 -19.66
CA ARG A 4 -5.65 9.72 -18.53
C ARG A 4 -5.48 8.22 -18.73
N GLN A 5 -4.24 7.78 -18.85
CA GLN A 5 -3.92 6.35 -18.92
C GLN A 5 -4.24 5.74 -17.55
N ALA A 6 -4.93 4.62 -17.52
CA ALA A 6 -5.16 3.89 -16.29
C ALA A 6 -3.83 3.34 -15.75
N ILE A 7 -3.62 3.41 -14.45
CA ILE A 7 -2.48 2.77 -13.76
C ILE A 7 -2.92 1.36 -13.36
N ILE A 8 -2.13 0.36 -13.75
CA ILE A 8 -2.39 -1.05 -13.43
C ILE A 8 -1.42 -1.47 -12.32
N SER A 9 -1.98 -1.86 -11.17
CA SER A 9 -1.22 -2.26 -9.98
C SER A 9 -1.70 -3.62 -9.46
N PRO A 10 -1.16 -4.74 -9.96
CA PRO A 10 -1.51 -6.08 -9.48
C PRO A 10 -1.14 -6.25 -8.01
N SER A 11 -2.02 -6.95 -7.26
CA SER A 11 -1.75 -7.26 -5.85
C SER A 11 -0.94 -8.55 -5.70
N LEU A 12 0.11 -8.48 -4.88
CA LEU A 12 0.91 -9.64 -4.48
C LEU A 12 0.08 -10.68 -3.70
N LEU A 13 -1.05 -10.28 -3.14
CA LEU A 13 -1.96 -11.19 -2.43
C LEU A 13 -2.49 -12.31 -3.36
N SER A 14 -2.54 -12.07 -4.67
CA SER A 14 -2.95 -13.04 -5.68
C SER A 14 -1.80 -13.91 -6.20
N ALA A 15 -0.58 -13.74 -5.69
CA ALA A 15 0.59 -14.48 -6.13
C ALA A 15 0.64 -15.91 -5.58
N ASN A 16 1.48 -16.74 -6.19
CA ASN A 16 1.85 -18.02 -5.64
C ASN A 16 2.91 -17.86 -4.55
N PHE A 17 2.51 -17.94 -3.29
CA PHE A 17 3.39 -17.72 -2.15
C PHE A 17 4.55 -18.73 -2.03
N LEU A 18 4.45 -19.88 -2.68
CA LEU A 18 5.56 -20.84 -2.79
C LEU A 18 6.60 -20.43 -3.83
N ARG A 19 6.29 -19.45 -4.68
CA ARG A 19 7.14 -19.00 -5.79
C ARG A 19 7.06 -17.47 -5.98
N LEU A 20 7.11 -16.72 -4.88
CA LEU A 20 6.97 -15.26 -4.91
C LEU A 20 8.01 -14.57 -5.81
N GLU A 21 9.25 -15.07 -5.83
CA GLU A 21 10.30 -14.53 -6.69
C GLU A 21 9.90 -14.56 -8.16
N ASP A 22 9.33 -15.67 -8.63
CA ASP A 22 8.91 -15.82 -10.02
C ASP A 22 7.78 -14.85 -10.36
N ASP A 23 6.80 -14.69 -9.47
CA ASP A 23 5.67 -13.79 -9.68
C ASP A 23 6.12 -12.31 -9.64
N VAL A 24 7.05 -11.93 -8.76
CA VAL A 24 7.63 -10.58 -8.77
C VAL A 24 8.39 -10.31 -10.07
N ARG A 25 9.14 -11.28 -10.57
CA ARG A 25 9.81 -11.17 -11.87
C ARG A 25 8.82 -11.00 -13.02
N LEU A 26 7.75 -11.80 -13.02
CA LEU A 26 6.67 -11.68 -14.00
C LEU A 26 6.05 -10.29 -14.00
N ILE A 27 5.76 -9.72 -12.83
CA ILE A 27 5.24 -8.35 -12.70
C ILE A 27 6.25 -7.32 -13.23
N ASN A 28 7.54 -7.46 -12.92
CA ASN A 28 8.57 -6.55 -13.43
C ASN A 28 8.64 -6.52 -14.97
N GLU A 29 8.39 -7.66 -15.62
CA GLU A 29 8.46 -7.83 -17.08
C GLU A 29 7.13 -7.52 -17.77
N SER A 30 6.02 -7.42 -17.00
CA SER A 30 4.68 -7.14 -17.52
C SER A 30 4.48 -5.65 -17.82
N GLU A 31 3.34 -5.32 -18.43
CA GLU A 31 2.87 -3.93 -18.66
C GLU A 31 2.27 -3.30 -17.39
N ALA A 32 2.29 -3.97 -16.23
CA ALA A 32 1.85 -3.38 -14.97
C ALA A 32 2.69 -2.14 -14.63
N ASP A 33 2.04 -1.10 -14.13
CA ASP A 33 2.71 0.15 -13.77
C ASP A 33 3.34 0.09 -12.38
N TRP A 34 2.63 -0.52 -11.42
CA TRP A 34 3.02 -0.62 -10.01
C TRP A 34 2.90 -2.07 -9.52
N LEU A 35 3.37 -2.30 -8.28
CA LEU A 35 3.07 -3.52 -7.51
C LEU A 35 2.32 -3.12 -6.24
N HIS A 36 1.17 -3.75 -6.00
CA HIS A 36 0.32 -3.52 -4.84
C HIS A 36 0.55 -4.58 -3.76
N ILE A 37 0.66 -4.13 -2.52
CA ILE A 37 0.88 -4.98 -1.34
C ILE A 37 -0.27 -4.76 -0.36
N ASP A 38 -0.98 -5.84 -0.02
CA ASP A 38 -2.08 -5.84 0.94
C ASP A 38 -1.64 -6.44 2.28
N VAL A 39 -1.43 -5.60 3.30
CA VAL A 39 -1.07 -6.02 4.65
C VAL A 39 -2.32 -6.05 5.53
N MET A 40 -2.62 -7.20 6.11
CA MET A 40 -3.80 -7.45 6.94
C MET A 40 -3.39 -7.99 8.31
N ASP A 41 -4.00 -7.47 9.38
CA ASP A 41 -3.65 -7.79 10.77
C ASP A 41 -4.61 -8.74 11.49
N GLY A 42 -5.72 -9.13 10.84
CA GLY A 42 -6.74 -9.99 11.46
C GLY A 42 -7.60 -9.28 12.52
N VAL A 43 -7.45 -7.95 12.68
CA VAL A 43 -8.22 -7.13 13.62
C VAL A 43 -9.08 -6.11 12.87
N PHE A 44 -8.46 -5.28 12.05
CA PHE A 44 -9.20 -4.34 11.19
C PHE A 44 -9.98 -5.06 10.09
N VAL A 45 -9.42 -6.14 9.56
CA VAL A 45 -10.04 -7.06 8.60
C VAL A 45 -9.99 -8.49 9.13
N PRO A 46 -10.92 -9.40 8.74
CA PRO A 46 -11.02 -10.75 9.30
C PRO A 46 -10.03 -11.74 8.68
N ASN A 47 -8.87 -11.28 8.25
CA ASN A 47 -7.82 -12.11 7.66
C ASN A 47 -6.44 -11.57 8.04
N ILE A 48 -5.44 -12.46 8.04
CA ILE A 48 -4.02 -12.13 8.18
C ILE A 48 -3.35 -12.46 6.85
N SER A 49 -2.64 -11.51 6.26
CA SER A 49 -1.89 -11.76 5.02
C SER A 49 -0.40 -12.02 5.32
N PHE A 50 0.43 -11.05 5.14
CA PHE A 50 1.87 -11.10 5.36
C PHE A 50 2.35 -9.70 5.78
N GLY A 51 3.59 -9.63 6.25
CA GLY A 51 4.17 -8.38 6.75
C GLY A 51 5.61 -8.18 6.34
N PHE A 52 6.37 -7.47 7.17
CA PHE A 52 7.72 -7.01 6.87
C PHE A 52 8.72 -8.11 6.46
N PRO A 53 8.74 -9.32 7.05
CA PRO A 53 9.67 -10.35 6.61
C PRO A 53 9.55 -10.71 5.13
N ILE A 54 8.32 -10.73 4.61
CA ILE A 54 8.08 -10.96 3.18
C ILE A 54 8.45 -9.74 2.37
N LEU A 55 8.06 -8.53 2.81
CA LEU A 55 8.39 -7.28 2.13
C LEU A 55 9.91 -7.09 2.00
N GLU A 56 10.65 -7.30 3.08
CA GLU A 56 12.12 -7.21 3.10
C GLU A 56 12.77 -8.21 2.15
N ALA A 57 12.25 -9.44 2.11
CA ALA A 57 12.78 -10.50 1.25
C ALA A 57 12.58 -10.19 -0.25
N ILE A 58 11.41 -9.66 -0.64
CA ILE A 58 11.08 -9.39 -2.05
C ILE A 58 11.53 -8.00 -2.52
N ARG A 59 11.72 -7.04 -1.61
CA ARG A 59 12.03 -5.64 -1.97
C ARG A 59 13.20 -5.51 -2.95
N PRO A 60 14.33 -6.22 -2.78
CA PRO A 60 15.45 -6.15 -3.72
C PRO A 60 15.12 -6.60 -5.14
N LEU A 61 14.06 -7.40 -5.31
CA LEU A 61 13.63 -7.92 -6.60
C LEU A 61 12.68 -6.97 -7.34
N ILE A 62 11.99 -6.08 -6.60
CA ILE A 62 10.96 -5.19 -7.15
C ILE A 62 11.61 -4.01 -7.88
N LYS A 63 11.26 -3.85 -9.17
CA LYS A 63 11.75 -2.76 -10.03
C LYS A 63 10.69 -1.69 -10.30
N LYS A 64 9.44 -1.96 -9.94
CA LYS A 64 8.31 -1.05 -10.15
C LYS A 64 8.00 -0.25 -8.88
N PRO A 65 7.32 0.88 -8.99
CA PRO A 65 6.80 1.59 -7.82
C PRO A 65 5.97 0.67 -6.93
N LEU A 66 6.15 0.82 -5.62
CA LEU A 66 5.54 -0.03 -4.60
C LEU A 66 4.46 0.74 -3.86
N ASP A 67 3.24 0.24 -3.92
CA ASP A 67 2.07 0.75 -3.22
C ASP A 67 1.69 -0.22 -2.10
N VAL A 68 1.80 0.21 -0.84
CA VAL A 68 1.51 -0.62 0.33
C VAL A 68 0.24 -0.16 1.01
N HIS A 69 -0.77 -1.02 0.94
CA HIS A 69 -2.08 -0.84 1.55
C HIS A 69 -2.15 -1.53 2.91
N LEU A 70 -2.27 -0.72 3.95
CA LEU A 70 -2.29 -1.18 5.34
C LEU A 70 -3.74 -1.31 5.85
N MET A 71 -4.26 -2.53 5.86
CA MET A 71 -5.52 -2.91 6.49
C MET A 71 -5.26 -3.36 7.93
N ILE A 72 -4.77 -2.44 8.75
CA ILE A 72 -4.34 -2.66 10.13
C ILE A 72 -4.82 -1.53 11.05
N VAL A 73 -4.97 -1.82 12.34
CA VAL A 73 -5.55 -0.85 13.32
C VAL A 73 -4.63 0.31 13.68
N GLU A 74 -3.29 0.17 13.53
CA GLU A 74 -2.34 1.22 13.88
C GLU A 74 -1.29 1.44 12.79
N PRO A 75 -1.70 1.88 11.57
CA PRO A 75 -0.80 1.94 10.42
C PRO A 75 0.39 2.90 10.63
N MET A 76 0.21 3.96 11.41
CA MET A 76 1.22 4.99 11.60
C MET A 76 2.46 4.52 12.37
N LYS A 77 2.39 3.38 13.04
CA LYS A 77 3.56 2.75 13.69
C LYS A 77 4.64 2.33 12.69
N PHE A 78 4.26 2.11 11.42
CA PHE A 78 5.12 1.50 10.40
C PHE A 78 5.64 2.48 9.33
N VAL A 79 5.45 3.79 9.53
CA VAL A 79 5.91 4.82 8.58
C VAL A 79 7.41 4.74 8.33
N ARG A 80 8.21 4.56 9.38
CA ARG A 80 9.67 4.52 9.29
C ARG A 80 10.15 3.26 8.57
N GLU A 81 9.55 2.12 8.90
CA GLU A 81 9.87 0.82 8.31
C GLU A 81 9.56 0.81 6.82
N LEU A 82 8.40 1.33 6.41
CA LEU A 82 8.02 1.42 5.01
C LEU A 82 8.90 2.42 4.24
N ALA A 83 9.25 3.55 4.85
CA ALA A 83 10.19 4.49 4.25
C ALA A 83 11.59 3.87 4.06
N ALA A 84 12.07 3.09 5.04
CA ALA A 84 13.35 2.36 4.94
C ALA A 84 13.35 1.32 3.82
N LEU A 85 12.19 0.71 3.52
CA LEU A 85 11.98 -0.19 2.39
C LEU A 85 11.78 0.54 1.05
N GLN A 86 11.90 1.88 1.06
CA GLN A 86 11.70 2.69 -0.16
C GLN A 86 10.34 2.42 -0.83
N VAL A 87 9.29 2.37 -0.01
CA VAL A 87 7.91 2.31 -0.50
C VAL A 87 7.55 3.65 -1.14
N ASP A 88 6.92 3.61 -2.31
CA ASP A 88 6.54 4.83 -3.03
C ASP A 88 5.24 5.44 -2.49
N THR A 89 4.27 4.58 -2.16
CA THR A 89 2.96 4.99 -1.67
C THR A 89 2.58 4.20 -0.42
N MET A 90 2.30 4.89 0.68
CA MET A 90 1.69 4.30 1.87
C MET A 90 0.20 4.63 1.89
N ASN A 91 -0.63 3.60 1.85
CA ASN A 91 -2.08 3.70 1.81
C ASN A 91 -2.67 3.26 3.14
N VAL A 92 -3.42 4.16 3.79
CA VAL A 92 -4.03 3.94 5.11
C VAL A 92 -5.55 4.10 5.03
N HIS A 93 -6.27 3.39 5.89
CA HIS A 93 -7.72 3.54 5.99
C HIS A 93 -8.12 4.77 6.81
N TYR A 94 -9.14 5.47 6.34
CA TYR A 94 -9.79 6.57 7.05
C TYR A 94 -10.24 6.15 8.45
N GLU A 95 -10.85 4.97 8.55
CA GLU A 95 -11.53 4.47 9.75
C GLU A 95 -10.58 4.17 10.93
N VAL A 96 -9.30 4.00 10.65
CA VAL A 96 -8.24 3.81 11.66
C VAL A 96 -7.28 4.99 11.77
N SER A 97 -7.64 6.12 11.17
CA SER A 97 -6.82 7.34 11.12
C SER A 97 -7.55 8.53 11.75
N PRO A 98 -7.74 8.57 13.09
CA PRO A 98 -8.52 9.62 13.76
C PRO A 98 -7.95 11.03 13.55
N HIS A 99 -6.67 11.14 13.23
CA HIS A 99 -5.97 12.38 12.89
C HIS A 99 -5.44 12.32 11.45
N LEU A 100 -6.34 12.09 10.48
CA LEU A 100 -5.97 11.80 9.09
C LEU A 100 -5.04 12.85 8.48
N HIS A 101 -5.29 14.14 8.66
CA HIS A 101 -4.43 15.21 8.15
C HIS A 101 -2.98 15.07 8.68
N ARG A 102 -2.81 14.79 9.97
CA ARG A 102 -1.50 14.55 10.58
C ARG A 102 -0.85 13.29 10.01
N SER A 103 -1.62 12.23 9.81
CA SER A 103 -1.13 10.98 9.22
C SER A 103 -0.61 11.19 7.80
N ILE A 104 -1.35 11.92 6.97
CA ILE A 104 -0.94 12.29 5.62
C ILE A 104 0.36 13.10 5.64
N GLY A 105 0.46 14.10 6.53
CA GLY A 105 1.68 14.89 6.70
C GLY A 105 2.88 14.00 7.06
N ALA A 106 2.76 13.15 8.06
CA ALA A 106 3.84 12.26 8.51
C ALA A 106 4.31 11.28 7.41
N ILE A 107 3.40 10.76 6.60
CA ILE A 107 3.74 9.90 5.45
C ILE A 107 4.56 10.69 4.42
N LYS A 108 4.11 11.90 4.07
CA LYS A 108 4.80 12.78 3.11
C LYS A 108 6.17 13.24 3.63
N ASP A 109 6.27 13.57 4.91
CA ASP A 109 7.54 13.97 5.56
C ASP A 109 8.56 12.83 5.58
N ALA A 110 8.09 11.57 5.56
CA ALA A 110 8.93 10.39 5.43
C ALA A 110 9.34 10.07 3.97
N GLY A 111 8.94 10.90 2.99
CA GLY A 111 9.33 10.79 1.59
C GLY A 111 8.41 9.91 0.74
N MET A 112 7.30 9.43 1.28
CA MET A 112 6.32 8.62 0.56
C MET A 112 5.12 9.46 0.09
N LYS A 113 4.41 8.96 -0.92
CA LYS A 113 3.07 9.46 -1.26
C LYS A 113 2.07 8.89 -0.25
N ALA A 114 1.12 9.72 0.19
CA ALA A 114 0.02 9.28 1.03
C ALA A 114 -1.20 8.95 0.19
N ALA A 115 -1.79 7.78 0.43
CA ALA A 115 -3.09 7.40 -0.11
C ALA A 115 -4.06 7.07 1.04
N VAL A 116 -5.35 7.28 0.80
CA VAL A 116 -6.40 7.00 1.77
C VAL A 116 -7.43 6.08 1.16
N THR A 117 -7.70 4.98 1.84
CA THR A 117 -8.77 4.03 1.49
C THR A 117 -9.97 4.22 2.41
N LEU A 118 -11.15 4.00 1.86
CA LEU A 118 -12.43 4.01 2.56
C LEU A 118 -13.05 2.63 2.51
N ASN A 119 -13.61 2.17 3.62
CA ASN A 119 -14.51 1.02 3.59
C ASN A 119 -15.80 1.37 2.82
N PRO A 120 -16.51 0.41 2.24
CA PRO A 120 -17.69 0.67 1.41
C PRO A 120 -18.81 1.49 2.08
N HIS A 121 -18.88 1.48 3.40
CA HIS A 121 -19.87 2.24 4.18
C HIS A 121 -19.41 3.66 4.57
N THR A 122 -18.19 4.04 4.23
CA THR A 122 -17.61 5.36 4.55
C THR A 122 -17.73 6.26 3.33
N PRO A 123 -18.48 7.38 3.40
CA PRO A 123 -18.68 8.27 2.26
C PRO A 123 -17.42 9.05 1.89
N VAL A 124 -17.17 9.21 0.59
CA VAL A 124 -15.98 9.89 0.05
C VAL A 124 -15.93 11.39 0.40
N GLU A 125 -17.07 12.00 0.67
CA GLU A 125 -17.19 13.40 1.07
C GLU A 125 -16.40 13.72 2.36
N LEU A 126 -16.13 12.71 3.20
CA LEU A 126 -15.30 12.87 4.40
C LEU A 126 -13.82 13.19 4.10
N LEU A 127 -13.39 13.02 2.86
CA LEU A 127 -12.03 13.35 2.44
C LEU A 127 -11.89 14.77 1.87
N THR A 128 -13.00 15.52 1.70
CA THR A 128 -13.02 16.82 1.01
C THR A 128 -11.99 17.81 1.57
N ASP A 129 -11.79 17.81 2.88
CA ASP A 129 -10.88 18.76 3.56
C ASP A 129 -9.41 18.33 3.58
N VAL A 130 -9.09 17.13 3.06
CA VAL A 130 -7.71 16.57 3.10
C VAL A 130 -7.17 16.19 1.73
N LEU A 131 -7.98 16.32 0.67
CA LEU A 131 -7.62 16.06 -0.73
C LEU A 131 -6.90 17.24 -1.37
#